data_d176cf048a0163de30ba5a86d8beb96a
#
_entry.id   d176cf048a0163de30ba5a86d8beb96a
#
_cell.length_a   1.000
_cell.length_b   1.000
_cell.length_c   1.000
_cell.angle_alpha   90.00
_cell.angle_beta   90.00
_cell.angle_gamma   90.00
#
_symmetry.space_group_name_H-M   'P 1'
#
loop_
_entity.id
_entity.type
_entity.pdbx_description
1 polymer ?
#
loop_
_entity_poly.entity_id
_entity_poly.type
_entity_poly.pdbx_seq_one_letter_code
_entity_poly.pdbx_strand_id
1 'polypeptide(L)'
;MSKITFIGTSDTAGIPVYGCNCAACKMYRQSGRRNSPSCAYIEFDENIIFIDSGSDALLQIREGRKFIAQFLTHFHADHAYGLLRLRHMTVSAPCYHPKDDKGFADLLTREHGLKFIENVPFKSVTAAGLEFTPVPLIHTRPTHGYIIKTPNKTIAYLTDCSGIEKRSLDFLRKADLDAVFIDASYDTEYNEGKHLDFVQANELIELMGARDGFLIHQNHYSLSYIINNKLKLKYAYIPENFEYDL
;
A
#
# COMPACT_ATOMS: atom_id res chain seq x y z
N MET A 1 -2.34 -16.56 14.67
CA MET A 1 -3.14 -15.35 14.33
C MET A 1 -2.43 -14.66 13.19
N SER A 2 -3.16 -14.21 12.20
CA SER A 2 -2.60 -13.44 11.07
C SER A 2 -2.83 -11.95 11.29
N LYS A 3 -1.89 -11.13 10.84
CA LYS A 3 -2.01 -9.66 10.88
C LYS A 3 -1.31 -9.02 9.69
N ILE A 4 -1.81 -7.87 9.25
CA ILE A 4 -1.10 -6.98 8.35
C ILE A 4 -0.44 -5.88 9.16
N THR A 5 0.84 -5.61 8.87
CA THR A 5 1.62 -4.54 9.48
C THR A 5 2.08 -3.56 8.41
N PHE A 6 1.80 -2.28 8.61
CA PHE A 6 2.19 -1.19 7.71
C PHE A 6 3.48 -0.56 8.21
N ILE A 7 4.57 -0.77 7.51
CA ILE A 7 5.90 -0.21 7.85
C ILE A 7 6.19 1.10 7.12
N GLY A 8 5.30 1.54 6.27
CA GLY A 8 5.29 2.82 5.62
C GLY A 8 3.91 3.11 5.05
N THR A 9 3.41 4.32 5.25
CA THR A 9 2.07 4.76 4.82
C THR A 9 2.08 6.16 4.24
N SER A 10 3.26 6.72 3.95
CA SER A 10 3.37 8.01 3.27
C SER A 10 3.53 7.86 1.76
N ASP A 11 3.45 9.00 1.07
CA ASP A 11 3.83 9.15 -0.32
C ASP A 11 5.34 9.01 -0.54
N THR A 12 5.78 9.23 -1.77
CA THR A 12 7.19 9.10 -2.20
C THR A 12 8.16 9.97 -1.40
N ALA A 13 7.73 11.10 -0.88
CA ALA A 13 8.60 12.03 -0.15
C ALA A 13 8.91 11.59 1.27
N GLY A 14 8.06 10.76 1.85
CA GLY A 14 8.12 10.43 3.28
C GLY A 14 7.80 11.63 4.18
N ILE A 15 7.66 11.38 5.48
CA ILE A 15 7.49 12.45 6.48
C ILE A 15 8.48 12.21 7.64
N PRO A 16 9.32 13.19 8.01
CA PRO A 16 9.42 14.58 7.52
C PRO A 16 10.24 14.69 6.22
N VAL A 17 9.83 15.55 5.31
CA VAL A 17 10.57 15.88 4.10
C VAL A 17 11.79 16.75 4.44
N TYR A 18 12.94 16.45 3.82
CA TYR A 18 14.17 17.22 4.02
C TYR A 18 13.97 18.71 3.68
N GLY A 19 14.38 19.58 4.59
CA GLY A 19 14.28 21.04 4.43
C GLY A 19 12.86 21.62 4.56
N CYS A 20 11.79 20.81 4.62
CA CYS A 20 10.43 21.29 4.74
C CYS A 20 10.09 21.76 6.16
N ASN A 21 9.45 22.92 6.30
CA ASN A 21 9.05 23.53 7.56
C ASN A 21 7.53 23.58 7.79
N CYS A 22 6.74 22.80 7.05
CA CYS A 22 5.30 22.70 7.28
C CYS A 22 4.96 22.11 8.66
N ALA A 23 3.72 22.24 9.09
CA ALA A 23 3.26 21.80 10.42
C ALA A 23 3.54 20.30 10.65
N ALA A 24 3.22 19.44 9.68
CA ALA A 24 3.47 18.00 9.75
C ALA A 24 4.96 17.68 9.92
N CYS A 25 5.82 18.22 9.04
CA CYS A 25 7.25 17.95 9.08
C CYS A 25 7.92 18.46 10.38
N LYS A 26 7.47 19.58 10.93
CA LYS A 26 7.92 20.08 12.24
C LYS A 26 7.50 19.13 13.36
N MET A 27 6.22 18.72 13.37
CA MET A 27 5.69 17.79 14.38
C MET A 27 6.43 16.45 14.37
N TYR A 28 6.69 15.86 13.20
CA TYR A 28 7.42 14.61 13.07
C TYR A 28 8.87 14.73 13.56
N ARG A 29 9.59 15.81 13.20
CA ARG A 29 10.95 16.04 13.71
C ARG A 29 10.99 16.23 15.22
N GLN A 30 10.06 16.98 15.80
CA GLN A 30 9.98 17.21 17.24
C GLN A 30 9.69 15.93 18.03
N SER A 31 8.88 15.05 17.48
CA SER A 31 8.56 13.75 18.10
C SER A 31 9.56 12.64 17.83
N GLY A 32 10.58 12.88 16.98
CA GLY A 32 11.51 11.84 16.53
C GLY A 32 10.88 10.77 15.62
N ARG A 33 9.62 10.97 15.17
CA ARG A 33 8.88 10.03 14.34
C ARG A 33 9.23 10.19 12.85
N ARG A 34 8.97 9.14 12.10
CA ARG A 34 9.03 9.11 10.64
C ARG A 34 7.80 8.42 10.09
N ASN A 35 7.54 8.61 8.82
CA ASN A 35 6.62 7.80 8.04
C ASN A 35 7.26 7.56 6.67
N SER A 36 7.54 6.31 6.38
CA SER A 36 8.20 5.87 5.15
C SER A 36 7.19 5.69 4.02
N PRO A 37 7.64 5.65 2.75
CA PRO A 37 6.79 5.31 1.62
C PRO A 37 6.11 3.95 1.77
N SER A 38 5.03 3.76 1.00
CA SER A 38 4.11 2.62 1.11
C SER A 38 4.78 1.26 1.13
N CYS A 39 4.55 0.54 2.20
CA CYS A 39 5.15 -0.77 2.44
C CYS A 39 4.42 -1.50 3.56
N ALA A 40 3.96 -2.71 3.30
CA ALA A 40 3.28 -3.54 4.28
C ALA A 40 3.70 -5.01 4.19
N TYR A 41 3.44 -5.78 5.23
CA TYR A 41 3.57 -7.22 5.18
C TYR A 41 2.45 -7.91 5.96
N ILE A 42 2.15 -9.16 5.56
CA ILE A 42 1.25 -10.05 6.28
C ILE A 42 2.08 -11.17 6.89
N GLU A 43 1.91 -11.37 8.19
CA GLU A 43 2.37 -12.58 8.89
C GLU A 43 1.24 -13.58 9.00
N PHE A 44 1.51 -14.80 8.59
CA PHE A 44 0.58 -15.93 8.71
C PHE A 44 1.37 -17.20 9.05
N ASP A 45 1.16 -17.72 10.25
CA ASP A 45 1.99 -18.79 10.84
C ASP A 45 3.49 -18.42 10.82
N GLU A 46 4.34 -19.24 10.21
CA GLU A 46 5.77 -18.98 10.03
C GLU A 46 6.08 -18.16 8.75
N ASN A 47 5.06 -17.87 7.95
CA ASN A 47 5.20 -17.24 6.64
C ASN A 47 5.12 -15.72 6.72
N ILE A 48 5.78 -15.06 5.77
CA ILE A 48 5.65 -13.62 5.54
C ILE A 48 5.41 -13.34 4.05
N ILE A 49 4.46 -12.45 3.79
CA ILE A 49 4.10 -11.97 2.44
C ILE A 49 4.21 -10.47 2.45
N PHE A 50 4.93 -9.88 1.48
CA PHE A 50 5.07 -8.44 1.36
C PHE A 50 4.08 -7.85 0.36
N ILE A 51 3.61 -6.64 0.66
CA ILE A 51 2.80 -5.80 -0.22
C ILE A 51 3.52 -4.47 -0.37
N ASP A 52 3.94 -4.16 -1.60
CA ASP A 52 4.85 -3.08 -1.91
C ASP A 52 6.19 -3.15 -1.15
N SER A 53 7.12 -2.31 -1.52
CA SER A 53 8.49 -2.28 -1.01
C SER A 53 9.09 -0.88 -1.19
N GLY A 54 8.32 0.17 -0.81
CA GLY A 54 8.74 1.57 -0.95
C GLY A 54 9.90 1.95 -0.05
N SER A 55 10.21 1.11 0.94
CA SER A 55 11.31 1.32 1.88
C SER A 55 12.18 0.07 1.97
N ASP A 56 13.46 0.24 2.28
CA ASP A 56 14.37 -0.86 2.61
C ASP A 56 14.20 -1.38 4.06
N ALA A 57 13.30 -0.79 4.82
CA ALA A 57 12.93 -1.26 6.16
C ALA A 57 12.43 -2.71 6.15
N LEU A 58 11.85 -3.19 5.05
CA LEU A 58 11.49 -4.60 4.83
C LEU A 58 12.63 -5.57 5.11
N LEU A 59 13.88 -5.17 4.83
CA LEU A 59 15.05 -6.03 5.00
C LEU A 59 15.45 -6.22 6.47
N GLN A 60 14.94 -5.36 7.36
CA GLN A 60 15.16 -5.47 8.80
C GLN A 60 14.09 -6.34 9.47
N ILE A 61 13.06 -6.73 8.69
CA ILE A 61 11.93 -7.45 9.20
C ILE A 61 12.21 -8.95 9.14
N ARG A 62 12.60 -9.46 10.29
CA ARG A 62 12.47 -10.83 10.75
C ARG A 62 13.23 -11.89 9.95
N GLU A 63 14.51 -11.95 10.19
CA GLU A 63 15.26 -13.20 10.04
C GLU A 63 14.47 -14.32 10.73
N GLY A 64 14.33 -15.46 10.05
CA GLY A 64 13.64 -16.65 10.57
C GLY A 64 12.21 -16.85 10.08
N ARG A 65 11.59 -15.89 9.38
CA ARG A 65 10.32 -16.08 8.69
C ARG A 65 10.53 -16.58 7.26
N LYS A 66 9.63 -17.44 6.80
CA LYS A 66 9.66 -17.95 5.42
C LYS A 66 9.02 -16.93 4.49
N PHE A 67 9.83 -16.29 3.66
CA PHE A 67 9.33 -15.36 2.62
C PHE A 67 8.60 -16.15 1.51
N ILE A 68 7.31 -15.88 1.33
CA ILE A 68 6.45 -16.63 0.40
C ILE A 68 6.28 -15.92 -0.92
N ALA A 69 5.93 -14.63 -0.89
CA ALA A 69 5.65 -13.83 -2.08
C ALA A 69 5.75 -12.34 -1.80
N GLN A 70 5.98 -11.59 -2.88
CA GLN A 70 5.80 -10.15 -2.97
C GLN A 70 4.59 -9.85 -3.84
N PHE A 71 3.69 -8.99 -3.39
CA PHE A 71 2.63 -8.39 -4.22
C PHE A 71 2.96 -6.92 -4.43
N LEU A 72 3.19 -6.53 -5.66
CA LEU A 72 3.50 -5.16 -6.05
C LEU A 72 2.25 -4.51 -6.65
N THR A 73 1.86 -3.35 -6.16
CA THR A 73 0.73 -2.59 -6.71
C THR A 73 1.09 -1.97 -8.06
N HIS A 74 2.27 -1.40 -8.18
CA HIS A 74 2.80 -0.82 -9.42
C HIS A 74 4.30 -0.49 -9.32
N PHE A 75 4.91 -0.07 -10.43
CA PHE A 75 6.36 0.16 -10.52
C PHE A 75 6.80 1.61 -10.31
N HIS A 76 6.11 2.42 -9.48
CA HIS A 76 6.73 3.66 -9.00
C HIS A 76 7.81 3.35 -7.95
N ALA A 77 8.79 4.25 -7.83
CA ALA A 77 9.95 4.03 -6.97
C ALA A 77 9.58 3.82 -5.49
N ASP A 78 8.59 4.56 -5.02
CA ASP A 78 8.06 4.50 -3.65
C ASP A 78 7.24 3.25 -3.33
N HIS A 79 7.07 2.36 -4.30
CA HIS A 79 6.49 1.02 -4.12
C HIS A 79 7.48 -0.09 -4.48
N ALA A 80 8.48 0.19 -5.31
CA ALA A 80 9.37 -0.82 -5.90
C ALA A 80 10.83 -0.71 -5.47
N TYR A 81 11.25 0.37 -4.79
CA TYR A 81 12.67 0.62 -4.45
C TYR A 81 13.32 -0.53 -3.69
N GLY A 82 12.65 -1.07 -2.68
CA GLY A 82 13.17 -2.18 -1.86
C GLY A 82 13.38 -3.48 -2.65
N LEU A 83 12.69 -3.66 -3.79
CA LEU A 83 12.86 -4.83 -4.65
C LEU A 83 14.28 -4.91 -5.24
N LEU A 84 14.96 -3.78 -5.42
CA LEU A 84 16.36 -3.74 -5.86
C LEU A 84 17.29 -4.50 -4.91
N ARG A 85 16.96 -4.59 -3.63
CA ARG A 85 17.70 -5.36 -2.63
C ARG A 85 17.12 -6.76 -2.46
N LEU A 86 15.79 -6.89 -2.38
CA LEU A 86 15.09 -8.18 -2.25
C LEU A 86 15.42 -9.15 -3.38
N ARG A 87 15.66 -8.67 -4.60
CA ARG A 87 16.06 -9.53 -5.73
C ARG A 87 17.35 -10.31 -5.48
N HIS A 88 18.21 -9.85 -4.56
CA HIS A 88 19.45 -10.52 -4.18
C HIS A 88 19.30 -11.57 -3.08
N MET A 89 18.05 -11.91 -2.71
CA MET A 89 17.78 -12.99 -1.77
C MET A 89 18.42 -14.31 -2.24
N THR A 90 18.83 -15.13 -1.29
CA THR A 90 19.37 -16.49 -1.55
C THR A 90 18.26 -17.53 -1.76
N VAL A 91 17.00 -17.15 -1.50
CA VAL A 91 15.80 -17.96 -1.76
C VAL A 91 15.06 -17.39 -2.96
N SER A 92 14.33 -18.24 -3.68
CA SER A 92 13.50 -17.78 -4.79
C SER A 92 12.05 -17.61 -4.35
N ALA A 93 11.44 -16.45 -4.68
CA ALA A 93 10.05 -16.17 -4.40
C ALA A 93 9.38 -15.41 -5.56
N PRO A 94 8.06 -15.61 -5.82
CA PRO A 94 7.34 -14.85 -6.81
C PRO A 94 7.14 -13.40 -6.38
N CYS A 95 7.22 -12.49 -7.35
CA CYS A 95 6.78 -11.10 -7.25
C CYS A 95 5.64 -10.89 -8.24
N TYR A 96 4.42 -10.85 -7.74
CA TYR A 96 3.23 -10.61 -8.55
C TYR A 96 3.04 -9.12 -8.79
N HIS A 97 2.81 -8.72 -10.06
CA HIS A 97 2.72 -7.32 -10.45
C HIS A 97 1.75 -7.09 -11.61
N PRO A 98 1.19 -5.88 -11.80
CA PRO A 98 0.42 -5.55 -12.99
C PRO A 98 1.31 -5.59 -14.24
N LYS A 99 0.72 -5.86 -15.40
CA LYS A 99 1.45 -5.78 -16.66
C LYS A 99 1.96 -4.36 -16.90
N ASP A 100 3.28 -4.19 -16.85
CA ASP A 100 3.96 -2.93 -17.11
C ASP A 100 5.32 -3.20 -17.74
N ASP A 101 5.42 -2.99 -19.06
CA ASP A 101 6.62 -3.28 -19.84
C ASP A 101 7.82 -2.39 -19.49
N LYS A 102 7.59 -1.26 -18.81
CA LYS A 102 8.66 -0.34 -18.37
C LYS A 102 9.33 -0.81 -17.08
N GLY A 103 8.58 -1.47 -16.18
CA GLY A 103 9.07 -1.89 -14.89
C GLY A 103 9.68 -0.75 -14.05
N PHE A 104 10.61 -1.10 -13.16
CA PHE A 104 11.42 -0.14 -12.40
C PHE A 104 12.89 -0.55 -12.48
N ALA A 105 13.76 0.37 -12.89
CA ALA A 105 15.17 0.11 -13.15
C ALA A 105 15.36 -1.13 -14.05
N ASP A 106 16.20 -2.08 -13.64
CA ASP A 106 16.49 -3.33 -14.38
C ASP A 106 15.82 -4.57 -13.77
N LEU A 107 14.76 -4.38 -12.93
CA LEU A 107 14.12 -5.48 -12.21
C LEU A 107 13.57 -6.58 -13.12
N LEU A 108 12.92 -6.19 -14.23
CA LEU A 108 12.30 -7.13 -15.18
C LEU A 108 13.30 -7.77 -16.15
N THR A 109 14.52 -7.25 -16.25
CA THR A 109 15.51 -7.69 -17.24
C THR A 109 16.56 -8.64 -16.68
N ARG A 110 16.62 -8.82 -15.38
CA ARG A 110 17.58 -9.67 -14.68
C ARG A 110 16.88 -10.57 -13.67
N GLU A 111 16.89 -11.85 -13.96
CA GLU A 111 16.40 -12.84 -13.01
C GLU A 111 17.36 -13.01 -11.83
N HIS A 112 16.78 -12.92 -10.63
CA HIS A 112 17.45 -13.09 -9.35
C HIS A 112 16.59 -13.92 -8.39
N GLY A 113 16.65 -13.66 -7.08
CA GLY A 113 15.80 -14.30 -6.09
C GLY A 113 14.29 -14.02 -6.28
N LEU A 114 13.93 -12.82 -6.79
CA LEU A 114 12.55 -12.54 -7.16
C LEU A 114 12.25 -13.01 -8.59
N LYS A 115 11.13 -13.73 -8.74
CA LYS A 115 10.57 -14.15 -10.04
C LYS A 115 9.35 -13.30 -10.34
N PHE A 116 9.48 -12.38 -11.30
CA PHE A 116 8.41 -11.45 -11.67
C PHE A 116 7.33 -12.17 -12.48
N ILE A 117 6.07 -12.08 -12.01
CA ILE A 117 4.90 -12.75 -12.59
C ILE A 117 3.78 -11.73 -12.77
N GLU A 118 3.37 -11.52 -14.02
CA GLU A 118 2.21 -10.66 -14.30
C GLU A 118 0.94 -11.29 -13.72
N ASN A 119 0.23 -10.53 -12.87
CA ASN A 119 -1.07 -10.95 -12.37
C ASN A 119 -2.20 -10.49 -13.30
N VAL A 120 -3.27 -11.26 -13.33
CA VAL A 120 -4.43 -11.00 -14.20
C VAL A 120 -5.53 -10.35 -13.38
N PRO A 121 -6.08 -9.18 -13.79
CA PRO A 121 -7.17 -8.52 -13.09
C PRO A 121 -8.33 -9.46 -12.74
N PHE A 122 -8.81 -9.38 -11.51
CA PHE A 122 -9.91 -10.15 -10.94
C PHE A 122 -9.68 -11.67 -10.85
N LYS A 123 -8.45 -12.15 -11.10
CA LYS A 123 -8.09 -13.55 -10.95
C LYS A 123 -7.21 -13.74 -9.71
N SER A 124 -7.71 -14.46 -8.73
CA SER A 124 -7.00 -14.69 -7.46
C SER A 124 -5.71 -15.51 -7.65
N VAL A 125 -4.72 -15.18 -6.84
CA VAL A 125 -3.49 -15.94 -6.62
C VAL A 125 -3.46 -16.37 -5.15
N THR A 126 -3.14 -17.62 -4.88
CA THR A 126 -3.02 -18.14 -3.51
C THR A 126 -1.55 -18.13 -3.06
N ALA A 127 -1.28 -17.56 -1.91
CA ALA A 127 0.02 -17.54 -1.27
C ALA A 127 -0.12 -17.88 0.23
N ALA A 128 0.54 -18.94 0.70
CA ALA A 128 0.44 -19.45 2.08
C ALA A 128 -1.01 -19.66 2.59
N GLY A 129 -1.93 -20.07 1.70
CA GLY A 129 -3.34 -20.26 2.05
C GLY A 129 -4.20 -18.98 2.06
N LEU A 130 -3.62 -17.82 1.81
CA LEU A 130 -4.33 -16.56 1.63
C LEU A 130 -4.60 -16.31 0.15
N GLU A 131 -5.76 -15.71 -0.18
CA GLU A 131 -6.10 -15.34 -1.56
C GLU A 131 -5.85 -13.86 -1.80
N PHE A 132 -5.13 -13.53 -2.86
CA PHE A 132 -4.86 -12.17 -3.33
C PHE A 132 -5.52 -11.97 -4.69
N THR A 133 -6.51 -11.10 -4.77
CA THR A 133 -7.20 -10.78 -6.02
C THR A 133 -6.83 -9.38 -6.49
N PRO A 134 -6.11 -9.23 -7.62
CA PRO A 134 -5.75 -7.93 -8.15
C PRO A 134 -6.98 -7.21 -8.71
N VAL A 135 -7.15 -5.94 -8.32
CA VAL A 135 -8.23 -5.06 -8.76
C VAL A 135 -7.63 -3.83 -9.44
N PRO A 136 -7.91 -3.57 -10.73
CA PRO A 136 -7.39 -2.40 -11.43
C PRO A 136 -7.82 -1.09 -10.77
N LEU A 137 -6.87 -0.17 -10.62
CA LEU A 137 -7.06 1.18 -10.11
C LEU A 137 -6.68 2.20 -11.19
N ILE A 138 -7.25 3.41 -11.11
CA ILE A 138 -6.91 4.52 -12.00
C ILE A 138 -5.68 5.23 -11.42
N HIS A 139 -4.57 5.15 -12.13
CA HIS A 139 -3.33 5.83 -11.76
C HIS A 139 -2.49 6.16 -13.00
N THR A 140 -1.37 6.87 -12.82
CA THR A 140 -0.45 7.29 -13.90
C THR A 140 0.32 6.12 -14.53
N ARG A 141 0.35 4.97 -13.87
CA ARG A 141 0.91 3.70 -14.34
C ARG A 141 -0.12 2.57 -14.20
N PRO A 142 0.06 1.43 -14.91
CA PRO A 142 -0.72 0.23 -14.62
C PRO A 142 -0.63 -0.12 -13.14
N THR A 143 -1.77 -0.08 -12.44
CA THR A 143 -1.83 -0.25 -10.98
C THR A 143 -2.93 -1.22 -10.61
N HIS A 144 -2.62 -2.15 -9.71
CA HIS A 144 -3.58 -3.03 -9.06
C HIS A 144 -3.58 -2.79 -7.55
N GLY A 145 -4.75 -2.53 -6.98
CA GLY A 145 -4.99 -2.83 -5.58
C GLY A 145 -5.22 -4.33 -5.39
N TYR A 146 -5.33 -4.79 -4.16
CA TYR A 146 -5.55 -6.19 -3.84
C TYR A 146 -6.70 -6.36 -2.86
N ILE A 147 -7.67 -7.24 -3.19
CA ILE A 147 -8.52 -7.86 -2.18
C ILE A 147 -7.74 -9.03 -1.61
N ILE A 148 -7.62 -9.08 -0.29
CA ILE A 148 -6.88 -10.10 0.44
C ILE A 148 -7.86 -10.83 1.34
N LYS A 149 -8.06 -12.12 1.05
CA LYS A 149 -8.97 -12.97 1.81
C LYS A 149 -8.17 -13.94 2.67
N THR A 150 -8.44 -13.88 3.95
CA THR A 150 -7.92 -14.81 4.98
C THR A 150 -9.05 -15.74 5.45
N PRO A 151 -8.79 -16.74 6.28
CA PRO A 151 -9.85 -17.55 6.86
C PRO A 151 -10.90 -16.76 7.66
N ASN A 152 -10.53 -15.62 8.23
CA ASN A 152 -11.37 -14.86 9.15
C ASN A 152 -11.87 -13.54 8.59
N LYS A 153 -11.10 -12.89 7.70
CA LYS A 153 -11.38 -11.54 7.21
C LYS A 153 -11.08 -11.37 5.72
N THR A 154 -11.79 -10.43 5.13
CA THR A 154 -11.53 -9.93 3.77
C THR A 154 -11.18 -8.46 3.84
N ILE A 155 -10.00 -8.06 3.38
CA ILE A 155 -9.56 -6.67 3.37
C ILE A 155 -9.23 -6.22 1.94
N ALA A 156 -9.23 -4.90 1.71
CA ALA A 156 -8.74 -4.31 0.47
C ALA A 156 -7.59 -3.34 0.74
N TYR A 157 -6.49 -3.49 -0.02
CA TYR A 157 -5.33 -2.59 -0.05
C TYR A 157 -5.32 -1.87 -1.40
N LEU A 158 -5.65 -0.57 -1.42
CA LEU A 158 -5.99 0.19 -2.61
C LEU A 158 -5.11 1.45 -2.74
N THR A 159 -3.89 1.25 -3.20
CA THR A 159 -2.94 2.34 -3.44
C THR A 159 -2.04 2.00 -4.65
N ASP A 160 -1.63 2.95 -5.53
CA ASP A 160 -2.09 4.33 -5.57
C ASP A 160 -3.30 4.47 -6.50
N CYS A 161 -4.12 5.47 -6.26
CA CYS A 161 -5.23 5.71 -7.17
C CYS A 161 -5.74 7.16 -7.13
N SER A 162 -6.16 7.65 -8.30
CA SER A 162 -6.95 8.88 -8.45
C SER A 162 -8.44 8.59 -8.60
N GLY A 163 -8.82 7.31 -8.55
CA GLY A 163 -10.19 6.86 -8.69
C GLY A 163 -10.27 5.35 -8.93
N ILE A 164 -11.48 4.83 -8.95
CA ILE A 164 -11.77 3.41 -9.16
C ILE A 164 -12.85 3.31 -10.26
N GLU A 165 -12.55 2.58 -11.34
CA GLU A 165 -13.53 2.33 -12.40
C GLU A 165 -14.73 1.57 -11.86
N LYS A 166 -15.91 1.80 -12.48
CA LYS A 166 -17.18 1.16 -12.07
C LYS A 166 -17.07 -0.36 -11.91
N ARG A 167 -16.39 -1.04 -12.84
CA ARG A 167 -16.21 -2.50 -12.77
C ARG A 167 -15.43 -2.94 -11.52
N SER A 168 -14.35 -2.24 -11.20
CA SER A 168 -13.53 -2.49 -10.01
C SER A 168 -14.30 -2.17 -8.73
N LEU A 169 -15.05 -1.06 -8.70
CA LEU A 169 -15.88 -0.69 -7.56
C LEU A 169 -17.00 -1.72 -7.32
N ASP A 170 -17.69 -2.15 -8.37
CA ASP A 170 -18.74 -3.17 -8.27
C ASP A 170 -18.17 -4.52 -7.79
N PHE A 171 -16.91 -4.84 -8.13
CA PHE A 171 -16.22 -6.03 -7.65
C PHE A 171 -15.85 -5.92 -6.16
N LEU A 172 -15.29 -4.77 -5.74
CA LEU A 172 -14.97 -4.48 -4.33
C LEU A 172 -16.20 -4.53 -3.44
N ARG A 173 -17.33 -3.94 -3.87
CA ARG A 173 -18.59 -3.97 -3.13
C ARG A 173 -19.15 -5.37 -2.87
N LYS A 174 -18.88 -6.33 -3.76
CA LYS A 174 -19.31 -7.72 -3.63
C LYS A 174 -18.43 -8.56 -2.72
N ALA A 175 -17.26 -8.05 -2.35
CA ALA A 175 -16.27 -8.80 -1.58
C ALA A 175 -16.56 -8.87 -0.07
N ASP A 176 -17.58 -8.16 0.44
CA ASP A 176 -17.94 -8.07 1.87
C ASP A 176 -16.70 -7.73 2.73
N LEU A 177 -16.21 -6.51 2.54
CA LEU A 177 -14.93 -6.08 3.10
C LEU A 177 -15.03 -5.78 4.60
N ASP A 178 -14.17 -6.42 5.39
CA ASP A 178 -13.97 -6.08 6.81
C ASP A 178 -13.23 -4.76 6.95
N ALA A 179 -12.20 -4.52 6.12
CA ALA A 179 -11.45 -3.28 6.14
C ALA A 179 -10.99 -2.84 4.74
N VAL A 180 -10.87 -1.52 4.55
CA VAL A 180 -10.27 -0.90 3.36
C VAL A 180 -9.12 0.01 3.79
N PHE A 181 -7.96 -0.17 3.18
CA PHE A 181 -6.79 0.70 3.26
C PHE A 181 -6.65 1.39 1.91
N ILE A 182 -6.88 2.70 1.83
CA ILE A 182 -7.00 3.41 0.55
C ILE A 182 -6.12 4.66 0.51
N ASP A 183 -5.61 4.96 -0.69
CA ASP A 183 -4.88 6.20 -1.02
C ASP A 183 -5.69 7.44 -0.62
N ALA A 184 -5.04 8.38 0.03
CA ALA A 184 -5.56 9.70 0.35
C ALA A 184 -4.42 10.73 0.44
N SER A 185 -3.66 10.88 -0.64
CA SER A 185 -2.46 11.71 -0.64
C SER A 185 -2.75 13.20 -0.51
N TYR A 186 -3.88 13.66 -1.08
CA TYR A 186 -4.16 15.08 -1.20
C TYR A 186 -5.16 15.59 -0.16
N ASP A 187 -5.23 16.91 -0.04
CA ASP A 187 -6.30 17.62 0.64
C ASP A 187 -7.27 18.25 -0.37
N THR A 188 -8.33 18.88 0.13
CA THR A 188 -9.38 19.47 -0.70
C THR A 188 -9.00 20.76 -1.42
N GLU A 189 -7.88 21.39 -1.02
CA GLU A 189 -7.39 22.61 -1.66
C GLU A 189 -6.35 22.33 -2.74
N TYR A 190 -5.60 21.22 -2.59
CA TYR A 190 -4.56 20.83 -3.52
C TYR A 190 -4.74 19.38 -3.96
N ASN A 191 -5.18 19.20 -5.21
CA ASN A 191 -5.31 17.89 -5.84
C ASN A 191 -4.90 17.96 -7.32
N GLU A 192 -3.80 17.31 -7.68
CA GLU A 192 -3.29 17.24 -9.07
C GLU A 192 -4.00 16.17 -9.92
N GLY A 193 -5.00 15.49 -9.40
CA GLY A 193 -5.74 14.43 -10.10
C GLY A 193 -4.96 13.11 -10.30
N LYS A 194 -3.85 12.92 -9.59
CA LYS A 194 -3.04 11.69 -9.64
C LYS A 194 -3.34 10.74 -8.48
N HIS A 195 -3.87 11.27 -7.41
CA HIS A 195 -4.26 10.56 -6.19
C HIS A 195 -5.62 11.07 -5.71
N LEU A 196 -6.21 10.37 -4.75
CA LEU A 196 -7.41 10.83 -4.05
C LEU A 196 -7.04 11.89 -3.01
N ASP A 197 -7.98 12.79 -2.73
CA ASP A 197 -7.99 13.51 -1.47
C ASP A 197 -8.74 12.71 -0.39
N PHE A 198 -8.61 13.13 0.87
CA PHE A 198 -9.21 12.39 1.99
C PHE A 198 -10.75 12.40 1.98
N VAL A 199 -11.41 13.34 1.30
CA VAL A 199 -12.88 13.35 1.16
C VAL A 199 -13.31 12.30 0.15
N GLN A 200 -12.69 12.29 -1.03
CA GLN A 200 -12.93 11.28 -2.07
C GLN A 200 -12.64 9.86 -1.56
N ALA A 201 -11.56 9.67 -0.80
CA ALA A 201 -11.23 8.39 -0.18
C ALA A 201 -12.32 7.93 0.80
N ASN A 202 -12.82 8.84 1.66
CA ASN A 202 -13.91 8.54 2.58
C ASN A 202 -15.19 8.12 1.85
N GLU A 203 -15.56 8.84 0.78
CA GLU A 203 -16.73 8.51 -0.04
C GLU A 203 -16.60 7.12 -0.69
N LEU A 204 -15.41 6.77 -1.19
CA LEU A 204 -15.17 5.45 -1.77
C LEU A 204 -15.25 4.32 -0.73
N ILE A 205 -14.74 4.52 0.49
CA ILE A 205 -14.87 3.55 1.58
C ILE A 205 -16.36 3.28 1.87
N GLU A 206 -17.16 4.34 1.94
CA GLU A 206 -18.63 4.19 2.16
C GLU A 206 -19.33 3.49 1.01
N LEU A 207 -18.97 3.84 -0.24
CA LEU A 207 -19.51 3.20 -1.43
C LEU A 207 -19.16 1.71 -1.51
N MET A 208 -18.00 1.31 -1.02
CA MET A 208 -17.61 -0.10 -0.93
C MET A 208 -18.34 -0.85 0.19
N GLY A 209 -18.85 -0.16 1.19
CA GLY A 209 -19.56 -0.75 2.32
C GLY A 209 -18.68 -1.50 3.30
N ALA A 210 -17.41 -1.14 3.40
CA ALA A 210 -16.46 -1.75 4.34
C ALA A 210 -16.83 -1.45 5.81
N ARG A 211 -16.54 -2.39 6.72
CA ARG A 211 -16.79 -2.21 8.16
C ARG A 211 -15.81 -1.21 8.77
N ASP A 212 -14.53 -1.33 8.42
CA ASP A 212 -13.46 -0.41 8.83
C ASP A 212 -12.85 0.30 7.61
N GLY A 213 -12.45 1.55 7.79
CA GLY A 213 -11.78 2.34 6.74
C GLY A 213 -10.53 3.02 7.28
N PHE A 214 -9.45 2.99 6.49
CA PHE A 214 -8.15 3.56 6.85
C PHE A 214 -7.54 4.29 5.65
N LEU A 215 -6.97 5.48 5.92
CA LEU A 215 -6.29 6.27 4.91
C LEU A 215 -4.78 5.98 4.96
N ILE A 216 -4.20 5.79 3.78
CA ILE A 216 -2.76 5.55 3.57
C ILE A 216 -2.22 6.48 2.48
N HIS A 217 -0.94 6.36 2.14
CA HIS A 217 -0.24 7.16 1.14
C HIS A 217 -0.26 8.67 1.44
N GLN A 218 -0.05 9.01 2.72
CA GLN A 218 -0.20 10.36 3.25
C GLN A 218 0.89 11.32 2.76
N ASN A 219 0.49 12.45 2.18
CA ASN A 219 1.37 13.57 1.85
C ASN A 219 1.55 14.51 3.05
N HIS A 220 2.74 15.11 3.20
CA HIS A 220 3.03 16.02 4.31
C HIS A 220 2.25 17.34 4.26
N TYR A 221 1.82 17.78 3.07
CA TYR A 221 0.99 18.99 2.95
C TYR A 221 -0.45 18.71 3.38
N SER A 222 -1.04 17.58 2.96
CA SER A 222 -2.39 17.20 3.38
C SER A 222 -2.48 17.00 4.89
N LEU A 223 -1.46 16.39 5.49
CA LEU A 223 -1.37 16.29 6.95
C LEU A 223 -1.24 17.67 7.62
N SER A 224 -0.45 18.58 7.03
CA SER A 224 -0.33 19.96 7.54
C SER A 224 -1.65 20.72 7.44
N TYR A 225 -2.39 20.51 6.34
CA TYR A 225 -3.72 21.09 6.17
C TYR A 225 -4.69 20.62 7.28
N ILE A 226 -4.70 19.32 7.56
CA ILE A 226 -5.51 18.73 8.65
C ILE A 226 -5.13 19.32 10.01
N ILE A 227 -3.82 19.43 10.30
CA ILE A 227 -3.32 19.99 11.58
C ILE A 227 -3.72 21.45 11.72
N ASN A 228 -3.48 22.26 10.69
CA ASN A 228 -3.73 23.71 10.72
C ASN A 228 -5.22 24.04 10.87
N ASN A 229 -6.07 23.26 10.21
CA ASN A 229 -7.52 23.44 10.23
C ASN A 229 -8.22 22.64 11.35
N LYS A 230 -7.46 21.87 12.16
CA LYS A 230 -7.98 21.03 13.27
C LYS A 230 -9.11 20.10 12.80
N LEU A 231 -8.96 19.51 11.61
CA LEU A 231 -9.97 18.67 11.02
C LEU A 231 -10.08 17.33 11.76
N LYS A 232 -11.31 16.87 11.93
CA LYS A 232 -11.62 15.51 12.38
C LYS A 232 -12.12 14.72 11.18
N LEU A 233 -11.31 13.79 10.70
CA LEU A 233 -11.68 12.90 9.61
C LEU A 233 -12.55 11.76 10.13
N LYS A 234 -13.49 11.27 9.31
CA LYS A 234 -14.30 10.09 9.62
C LYS A 234 -13.43 8.85 9.67
N TYR A 235 -12.60 8.65 8.66
CA TYR A 235 -11.57 7.61 8.62
C TYR A 235 -10.21 8.25 8.80
N ALA A 236 -9.37 7.65 9.65
CA ALA A 236 -8.09 8.24 10.02
C ALA A 236 -6.94 7.69 9.16
N TYR A 237 -5.90 8.52 8.98
CA TYR A 237 -4.61 8.02 8.51
C TYR A 237 -3.98 7.12 9.56
N ILE A 238 -3.49 5.97 9.11
CA ILE A 238 -2.73 5.06 9.96
C ILE A 238 -1.25 5.46 10.02
N PRO A 239 -0.61 5.34 11.19
CA PRO A 239 0.81 5.62 11.32
C PRO A 239 1.66 4.46 10.81
N GLU A 240 2.96 4.71 10.65
CA GLU A 240 3.98 3.66 10.52
C GLU A 240 3.91 2.69 11.71
N ASN A 241 4.09 1.41 11.44
CA ASN A 241 3.94 0.29 12.38
C ASN A 241 2.50 0.06 12.89
N PHE A 242 1.50 0.52 12.15
CA PHE A 242 0.12 0.14 12.42
C PHE A 242 -0.10 -1.35 12.12
N GLU A 243 -0.78 -2.04 13.01
CA GLU A 243 -1.15 -3.45 12.88
C GLU A 243 -2.67 -3.59 12.83
N TYR A 244 -3.15 -4.49 11.96
CA TYR A 244 -4.56 -4.87 11.87
C TYR A 244 -4.67 -6.39 11.85
N ASP A 245 -5.48 -6.96 12.75
CA ASP A 245 -5.70 -8.40 12.85
C ASP A 245 -6.54 -8.90 11.68
N LEU A 246 -6.15 -10.04 11.09
CA LEU A 246 -6.74 -10.64 9.90
C LEU A 246 -7.47 -11.96 10.21
#